data_ef900c8cb88f147643beaa65fc37b62f
#
_entry.id   ef900c8cb88f147643beaa65fc37b62f
#
_cell.length_a   1.000
_cell.length_b   1.000
_cell.length_c   1.000
_cell.angle_alpha   90.00
_cell.angle_beta   90.00
_cell.angle_gamma   90.00
#
_symmetry.space_group_name_H-M   'P 1'
#
loop_
_entity.id
_entity.type
_entity.pdbx_description
1 polymer ?
#
loop_
_entity_poly.entity_id
_entity_poly.type
_entity_poly.pdbx_seq_one_letter_code
_entity_poly.pdbx_strand_id
1 'polypeptide(L)'
;ELCEKEQPDMIVGTSMGGMYAQQMRGFKRILVNPAFTMSTNSKVLKTGEYHFFNGRYDGAKTFRITRDIIQHFNQMERQQFKNITEDEKQLCWCLVGLRDTTVTNAEALFKKNYLADHVIRFDGEHQLTEKVIKKVVLPLVERLRMKE
;
A
#
# COMPACT_ATOMS: atom_id res chain seq x y z
N GLU A 1 -1.21 4.70 -16.09
CA GLU A 1 -2.31 4.68 -17.09
C GLU A 1 -3.65 5.07 -16.47
N LEU A 2 -4.24 4.31 -15.48
CA LEU A 2 -5.54 4.68 -14.88
C LEU A 2 -5.48 6.01 -14.14
N CYS A 3 -4.49 6.22 -13.28
CA CYS A 3 -4.33 7.48 -12.54
C CYS A 3 -4.09 8.68 -13.47
N GLU A 4 -3.34 8.49 -14.57
CA GLU A 4 -3.12 9.53 -15.58
C GLU A 4 -4.41 9.88 -16.33
N LYS A 5 -5.27 8.90 -16.55
CA LYS A 5 -6.57 9.09 -17.19
C LYS A 5 -7.59 9.76 -16.27
N GLU A 6 -7.71 9.26 -15.05
CA GLU A 6 -8.76 9.69 -14.11
C GLU A 6 -8.36 10.91 -13.27
N GLN A 7 -7.04 11.24 -13.20
CA GLN A 7 -6.49 12.37 -12.44
C GLN A 7 -7.06 12.48 -11.01
N PRO A 8 -6.94 11.42 -10.18
CA PRO A 8 -7.50 11.43 -8.85
C PRO A 8 -6.79 12.45 -7.95
N ASP A 9 -7.52 13.12 -7.07
CA ASP A 9 -6.95 14.02 -6.05
C ASP A 9 -6.05 13.27 -5.06
N MET A 10 -6.35 11.98 -4.82
CA MET A 10 -5.65 11.17 -3.84
C MET A 10 -5.76 9.68 -4.17
N ILE A 11 -4.70 8.93 -3.84
CA ILE A 11 -4.65 7.48 -3.97
C ILE A 11 -4.55 6.85 -2.57
N VAL A 12 -5.45 5.93 -2.25
CA VAL A 12 -5.39 5.14 -1.01
C VAL A 12 -5.12 3.68 -1.39
N GLY A 13 -4.05 3.11 -0.86
CA GLY A 13 -3.68 1.73 -1.10
C GLY A 13 -3.44 0.95 0.19
N THR A 14 -3.96 -0.29 0.28
CA THR A 14 -3.75 -1.16 1.44
C THR A 14 -2.89 -2.35 1.08
N SER A 15 -2.03 -2.80 1.99
CA SER A 15 -1.18 -3.98 1.82
C SER A 15 -0.37 -3.92 0.51
N MET A 16 -0.54 -4.86 -0.39
CA MET A 16 0.05 -4.85 -1.73
C MET A 16 -0.39 -3.62 -2.55
N GLY A 17 -1.64 -3.17 -2.41
CA GLY A 17 -2.12 -1.93 -2.99
C GLY A 17 -1.37 -0.70 -2.47
N GLY A 18 -0.90 -0.72 -1.22
CA GLY A 18 -0.01 0.31 -0.66
C GLY A 18 1.36 0.33 -1.32
N MET A 19 1.94 -0.84 -1.62
CA MET A 19 3.17 -0.94 -2.40
C MET A 19 3.01 -0.34 -3.80
N TYR A 20 1.89 -0.60 -4.49
CA TYR A 20 1.60 0.00 -5.79
C TYR A 20 1.39 1.52 -5.68
N ALA A 21 0.56 1.96 -4.74
CA ALA A 21 0.24 3.37 -4.54
C ALA A 21 1.50 4.20 -4.26
N GLN A 22 2.46 3.66 -3.51
CA GLN A 22 3.74 4.32 -3.24
C GLN A 22 4.48 4.74 -4.51
N GLN A 23 4.34 4.00 -5.59
CA GLN A 23 5.02 4.24 -6.86
C GLN A 23 4.27 5.22 -7.78
N MET A 24 3.04 5.61 -7.44
CA MET A 24 2.24 6.58 -8.20
C MET A 24 2.68 8.01 -7.85
N ARG A 25 3.67 8.53 -8.59
CA ARG A 25 4.27 9.84 -8.34
C ARG A 25 3.36 10.99 -8.75
N GLY A 26 3.53 12.14 -8.10
CA GLY A 26 2.76 13.36 -8.38
C GLY A 26 1.36 13.39 -7.74
N PHE A 27 0.92 12.33 -7.08
CA PHE A 27 -0.37 12.26 -6.41
C PHE A 27 -0.21 12.24 -4.88
N LYS A 28 -1.16 12.81 -4.16
CA LYS A 28 -1.30 12.58 -2.71
C LYS A 28 -1.61 11.10 -2.47
N ARG A 29 -0.89 10.45 -1.54
CA ARG A 29 -0.98 9.00 -1.31
C ARG A 29 -1.11 8.68 0.17
N ILE A 30 -2.03 7.78 0.47
CA ILE A 30 -2.18 7.18 1.81
C ILE A 30 -1.95 5.67 1.67
N LEU A 31 -0.92 5.19 2.31
CA LEU A 31 -0.55 3.78 2.34
C LEU A 31 -1.00 3.18 3.67
N VAL A 32 -1.82 2.13 3.65
CA VAL A 32 -2.29 1.46 4.86
C VAL A 32 -1.66 0.07 4.95
N ASN A 33 -0.88 -0.17 5.99
CA ASN A 33 -0.14 -1.42 6.20
C ASN A 33 0.56 -1.89 4.90
N PRO A 34 1.36 -1.02 4.23
CA PRO A 34 1.88 -1.33 2.90
C PRO A 34 2.87 -2.50 2.92
N ALA A 35 2.66 -3.46 2.04
CA ALA A 35 3.51 -4.65 1.92
C ALA A 35 4.65 -4.40 0.93
N PHE A 36 5.67 -3.65 1.34
CA PHE A 36 6.80 -3.26 0.49
C PHE A 36 7.73 -4.41 0.09
N THR A 37 7.72 -5.53 0.81
CA THR A 37 8.64 -6.66 0.62
C THR A 37 7.93 -8.00 0.42
N MET A 38 6.89 -8.01 -0.42
CA MET A 38 6.09 -9.21 -0.69
C MET A 38 6.91 -10.35 -1.29
N SER A 39 7.81 -10.05 -2.22
CA SER A 39 8.57 -11.07 -2.95
C SER A 39 9.57 -11.82 -2.08
N THR A 40 10.04 -11.21 -0.98
CA THR A 40 10.95 -11.84 -0.02
C THR A 40 10.21 -12.60 1.07
N ASN A 41 8.91 -12.44 1.18
CA ASN A 41 8.08 -13.16 2.13
C ASN A 41 7.60 -14.50 1.53
N SER A 42 8.44 -15.52 1.60
CA SER A 42 8.12 -16.86 1.10
C SER A 42 6.91 -17.55 1.77
N LYS A 43 6.42 -17.00 2.89
CA LYS A 43 5.18 -17.47 3.53
C LYS A 43 3.93 -16.94 2.82
N VAL A 44 4.04 -15.80 2.14
CA VAL A 44 2.91 -15.11 1.51
C VAL A 44 2.88 -15.34 0.00
N LEU A 45 4.03 -15.33 -0.67
CA LEU A 45 4.10 -15.39 -2.13
C LEU A 45 4.85 -16.64 -2.59
N LYS A 46 4.11 -17.72 -2.90
CA LYS A 46 4.61 -18.96 -3.50
C LYS A 46 3.89 -19.24 -4.80
N THR A 47 4.53 -19.99 -5.71
CA THR A 47 3.85 -20.51 -6.90
C THR A 47 2.74 -21.47 -6.49
N GLY A 48 1.59 -21.39 -7.13
CA GLY A 48 0.45 -22.25 -6.83
C GLY A 48 -0.88 -21.63 -7.22
N GLU A 49 -1.94 -22.37 -6.94
CA GLU A 49 -3.33 -21.89 -7.09
C GLU A 49 -3.85 -21.45 -5.73
N TYR A 50 -4.53 -20.31 -5.71
CA TYR A 50 -5.07 -19.67 -4.52
C TYR A 50 -6.52 -19.28 -4.74
N HIS A 51 -7.31 -19.27 -3.67
CA HIS A 51 -8.68 -18.77 -3.68
C HIS A 51 -8.70 -17.26 -3.41
N PHE A 52 -9.61 -16.55 -4.08
CA PHE A 52 -9.91 -15.17 -3.73
C PHE A 52 -10.61 -15.11 -2.37
N PHE A 53 -10.26 -14.12 -1.55
CA PHE A 53 -10.92 -13.89 -0.26
C PHE A 53 -12.37 -13.44 -0.41
N ASN A 54 -12.67 -12.69 -1.45
CA ASN A 54 -13.98 -12.12 -1.72
C ASN A 54 -14.50 -12.61 -3.08
N GLY A 55 -15.82 -12.65 -3.23
CA GLY A 55 -16.45 -12.91 -4.52
C GLY A 55 -16.03 -11.88 -5.56
N ARG A 56 -15.85 -12.34 -6.79
CA ARG A 56 -15.51 -11.48 -7.93
C ARG A 56 -16.70 -11.36 -8.89
N TYR A 57 -16.81 -10.23 -9.56
CA TYR A 57 -17.85 -9.98 -10.56
C TYR A 57 -17.78 -10.94 -11.75
N ASP A 58 -16.57 -11.40 -12.11
CA ASP A 58 -16.34 -12.35 -13.21
C ASP A 58 -16.59 -13.80 -12.79
N GLY A 59 -16.98 -14.06 -11.54
CA GLY A 59 -17.25 -15.39 -11.00
C GLY A 59 -16.01 -16.25 -10.77
N ALA A 60 -14.81 -15.75 -11.03
CA ALA A 60 -13.56 -16.47 -10.78
C ALA A 60 -13.41 -16.77 -9.29
N LYS A 61 -13.10 -18.02 -8.95
CA LYS A 61 -12.92 -18.48 -7.56
C LYS A 61 -11.45 -18.57 -7.16
N THR A 62 -10.58 -18.79 -8.14
CA THR A 62 -9.16 -19.01 -7.94
C THR A 62 -8.32 -18.15 -8.86
N PHE A 63 -7.05 -17.96 -8.48
CA PHE A 63 -6.01 -17.35 -9.30
C PHE A 63 -4.71 -18.12 -9.13
N ARG A 64 -3.82 -18.02 -10.11
CA ARG A 64 -2.55 -18.74 -10.10
C ARG A 64 -1.38 -17.76 -9.97
N ILE A 65 -0.50 -18.03 -9.01
CA ILE A 65 0.78 -17.33 -8.89
C ILE A 65 1.84 -18.17 -9.62
N THR A 66 2.45 -17.58 -10.64
CA THR A 66 3.51 -18.17 -11.44
C THR A 66 4.88 -17.62 -11.02
N ARG A 67 5.95 -18.24 -11.51
CA ARG A 67 7.32 -17.72 -11.33
C ARG A 67 7.49 -16.33 -11.95
N ASP A 68 6.86 -16.08 -13.10
CA ASP A 68 6.94 -14.80 -13.78
C ASP A 68 6.26 -13.70 -12.96
N ILE A 69 5.12 -13.99 -12.32
CA ILE A 69 4.47 -13.06 -11.40
C ILE A 69 5.42 -12.72 -10.24
N ILE A 70 6.05 -13.70 -9.63
CA ILE A 70 7.02 -13.48 -8.54
C ILE A 70 8.21 -12.63 -9.02
N GLN A 71 8.73 -12.89 -10.22
CA GLN A 71 9.81 -12.08 -10.81
C GLN A 71 9.40 -10.62 -11.06
N HIS A 72 8.18 -10.40 -11.56
CA HIS A 72 7.64 -9.04 -11.73
C HIS A 72 7.52 -8.31 -10.39
N PHE A 73 7.05 -8.98 -9.34
CA PHE A 73 7.05 -8.39 -7.99
C PHE A 73 8.44 -8.04 -7.51
N ASN A 74 9.43 -8.93 -7.70
CA ASN A 74 10.83 -8.66 -7.37
C ASN A 74 11.37 -7.42 -8.11
N GLN A 75 11.10 -7.31 -9.40
CA GLN A 75 11.54 -6.16 -10.21
C GLN A 75 10.89 -4.86 -9.70
N MET A 76 9.60 -4.89 -9.44
CA MET A 76 8.85 -3.74 -8.93
C MET A 76 9.34 -3.31 -7.54
N GLU A 77 9.59 -4.26 -6.64
CA GLU A 77 10.14 -3.97 -5.31
C GLU A 77 11.53 -3.33 -5.37
N ARG A 78 12.36 -3.71 -6.34
CA ARG A 78 13.68 -3.09 -6.57
C ARG A 78 13.59 -1.65 -7.09
N GLN A 79 12.48 -1.25 -7.68
CA GLN A 79 12.25 0.10 -8.17
C GLN A 79 11.62 1.02 -7.11
N GLN A 80 11.07 0.45 -6.04
CA GLN A 80 10.53 1.22 -4.94
C GLN A 80 11.58 2.17 -4.36
N PHE A 81 11.12 3.29 -3.84
CA PHE A 81 11.93 4.29 -3.14
C PHE A 81 13.05 4.95 -3.96
N LYS A 82 13.17 4.67 -5.26
CA LYS A 82 14.15 5.33 -6.11
C LYS A 82 13.68 6.72 -6.50
N ASN A 83 14.63 7.68 -6.53
CA ASN A 83 14.40 9.05 -7.02
C ASN A 83 13.22 9.77 -6.33
N ILE A 84 13.07 9.60 -5.01
CA ILE A 84 12.08 10.33 -4.22
C ILE A 84 12.62 11.73 -3.98
N THR A 85 11.94 12.75 -4.51
CA THR A 85 12.23 14.15 -4.26
C THR A 85 11.65 14.62 -2.93
N GLU A 86 12.07 15.77 -2.43
CA GLU A 86 11.49 16.36 -1.21
C GLU A 86 9.99 16.66 -1.37
N ASP A 87 9.57 17.12 -2.56
CA ASP A 87 8.14 17.35 -2.87
C ASP A 87 7.35 16.03 -2.82
N GLU A 88 7.91 14.95 -3.38
CA GLU A 88 7.30 13.62 -3.31
C GLU A 88 7.13 13.10 -1.89
N LYS A 89 8.06 13.43 -0.99
CA LYS A 89 7.94 13.05 0.42
C LYS A 89 6.75 13.72 1.10
N GLN A 90 6.43 14.96 0.73
CA GLN A 90 5.29 15.70 1.25
C GLN A 90 3.94 15.08 0.84
N LEU A 91 3.91 14.37 -0.28
CA LEU A 91 2.69 13.80 -0.86
C LEU A 91 2.33 12.41 -0.32
N CYS A 92 3.19 11.78 0.49
CA CYS A 92 3.00 10.38 0.88
C CYS A 92 2.85 10.22 2.40
N TRP A 93 1.79 9.54 2.82
CA TRP A 93 1.47 9.24 4.22
C TRP A 93 1.37 7.73 4.43
N CYS A 94 1.75 7.24 5.61
CA CYS A 94 1.72 5.83 5.97
C CYS A 94 0.91 5.60 7.25
N LEU A 95 -0.10 4.77 7.16
CA LEU A 95 -0.89 4.31 8.30
C LEU A 95 -0.44 2.90 8.68
N VAL A 96 -0.07 2.68 9.94
CA VAL A 96 0.46 1.40 10.42
C VAL A 96 -0.37 0.87 11.58
N GLY A 97 -0.91 -0.33 11.42
CA GLY A 97 -1.63 -1.05 12.46
C GLY A 97 -0.68 -1.59 13.53
N LEU A 98 -0.90 -1.21 14.79
CA LEU A 98 -0.06 -1.64 15.91
C LEU A 98 -0.08 -3.15 16.17
N ARG A 99 -1.11 -3.84 15.70
CA ARG A 99 -1.28 -5.29 15.81
C ARG A 99 -1.15 -6.02 14.47
N ASP A 100 -0.56 -5.36 13.46
CA ASP A 100 -0.27 -6.02 12.19
C ASP A 100 0.87 -7.03 12.35
N THR A 101 0.54 -8.32 12.26
CA THR A 101 1.49 -9.43 12.29
C THR A 101 1.87 -9.95 10.90
N THR A 102 1.20 -9.46 9.87
CA THR A 102 1.42 -9.85 8.46
C THR A 102 2.55 -9.04 7.84
N VAL A 103 2.54 -7.71 8.05
CA VAL A 103 3.56 -6.80 7.55
C VAL A 103 4.17 -6.05 8.73
N THR A 104 5.39 -6.42 9.11
CA THR A 104 6.03 -5.91 10.33
C THR A 104 7.10 -4.84 10.08
N ASN A 105 7.48 -4.60 8.82
CA ASN A 105 8.60 -3.71 8.45
C ASN A 105 8.16 -2.43 7.71
N ALA A 106 6.85 -2.22 7.53
CA ALA A 106 6.32 -1.08 6.76
C ALA A 106 6.77 0.27 7.31
N GLU A 107 6.66 0.48 8.63
CA GLU A 107 7.04 1.73 9.26
C GLU A 107 8.53 2.03 9.11
N ALA A 108 9.39 1.04 9.34
CA ALA A 108 10.84 1.21 9.24
C ALA A 108 11.27 1.58 7.81
N LEU A 109 10.72 0.89 6.82
CA LEU A 109 11.00 1.17 5.40
C LEU A 109 10.44 2.52 4.96
N PHE A 110 9.25 2.89 5.42
CA PHE A 110 8.68 4.19 5.11
C PHE A 110 9.54 5.31 5.69
N LYS A 111 9.87 5.28 6.98
CA LYS A 111 10.69 6.31 7.64
C LYS A 111 12.09 6.47 7.05
N LYS A 112 12.65 5.40 6.49
CA LYS A 112 13.95 5.45 5.81
C LYS A 112 13.90 6.28 4.53
N ASN A 113 12.75 6.36 3.86
CA ASN A 113 12.61 6.92 2.51
C ASN A 113 11.71 8.16 2.44
N TYR A 114 10.82 8.33 3.41
CA TYR A 114 9.82 9.41 3.50
C TYR A 114 9.92 10.15 4.84
N LEU A 115 9.02 11.09 5.07
CA LEU A 115 8.96 11.87 6.30
C LEU A 115 8.46 11.02 7.47
N ALA A 116 9.22 11.00 8.56
CA ALA A 116 8.87 10.21 9.75
C ALA A 116 7.58 10.67 10.43
N ASP A 117 7.26 11.96 10.36
CA ASP A 117 6.05 12.58 10.90
C ASP A 117 4.81 12.33 10.04
N HIS A 118 4.98 11.79 8.83
CA HIS A 118 3.90 11.29 7.99
C HIS A 118 3.46 9.86 8.33
N VAL A 119 4.02 9.24 9.37
CA VAL A 119 3.56 7.95 9.88
C VAL A 119 2.51 8.17 10.96
N ILE A 120 1.35 7.54 10.78
CA ILE A 120 0.27 7.50 11.75
C ILE A 120 0.06 6.06 12.20
N ARG A 121 0.23 5.79 13.47
CA ARG A 121 -0.06 4.48 14.07
C ARG A 121 -1.51 4.42 14.51
N PHE A 122 -2.18 3.29 14.29
CA PHE A 122 -3.55 3.09 14.72
C PHE A 122 -3.74 1.75 15.42
N ASP A 123 -4.73 1.66 16.28
CA ASP A 123 -5.11 0.43 16.95
C ASP A 123 -5.88 -0.48 15.98
N GLY A 124 -5.17 -1.34 15.28
CA GLY A 124 -5.71 -2.24 14.27
C GLY A 124 -4.71 -3.30 13.82
N GLU A 125 -5.25 -4.26 13.09
CA GLU A 125 -4.52 -5.37 12.48
C GLU A 125 -4.19 -5.07 11.01
N HIS A 126 -3.75 -6.10 10.26
CA HIS A 126 -3.41 -5.96 8.84
C HIS A 126 -4.60 -5.54 7.99
N GLN A 127 -5.76 -6.14 8.22
CA GLN A 127 -6.97 -5.85 7.45
C GLN A 127 -7.62 -4.54 7.87
N LEU A 128 -8.02 -3.76 6.88
CA LEU A 128 -8.71 -2.50 7.07
C LEU A 128 -10.17 -2.75 7.43
N THR A 129 -10.58 -2.35 8.62
CA THR A 129 -11.96 -2.45 9.08
C THR A 129 -12.73 -1.14 8.86
N GLU A 130 -14.06 -1.21 8.80
CA GLU A 130 -14.92 -0.03 8.70
C GLU A 130 -14.65 0.99 9.82
N LYS A 131 -14.40 0.50 11.03
CA LYS A 131 -14.04 1.35 12.18
C LYS A 131 -12.75 2.13 11.94
N VAL A 132 -11.72 1.49 11.38
CA VAL A 132 -10.44 2.14 11.05
C VAL A 132 -10.62 3.11 9.90
N ILE A 133 -11.39 2.74 8.88
CA ILE A 133 -11.72 3.65 7.78
C ILE A 133 -12.32 4.94 8.32
N LYS A 134 -13.38 4.84 9.13
CA LYS A 134 -14.10 6.01 9.67
C LYS A 134 -13.27 6.85 10.64
N LYS A 135 -12.44 6.21 11.48
CA LYS A 135 -11.73 6.91 12.57
C LYS A 135 -10.32 7.38 12.21
N VAL A 136 -9.70 6.80 11.20
CA VAL A 136 -8.29 7.06 10.87
C VAL A 136 -8.11 7.51 9.43
N VAL A 137 -8.64 6.73 8.47
CA VAL A 137 -8.41 7.00 7.04
C VAL A 137 -9.16 8.24 6.58
N LEU A 138 -10.48 8.30 6.80
CA LEU A 138 -11.31 9.43 6.35
C LEU A 138 -10.88 10.78 6.97
N PRO A 139 -10.60 10.89 8.27
CA PRO A 139 -10.09 12.15 8.83
C PRO A 139 -8.77 12.60 8.20
N LEU A 140 -7.88 11.66 7.86
CA LEU A 140 -6.65 11.99 7.15
C LEU A 140 -6.94 12.47 5.71
N VAL A 141 -7.83 11.80 4.99
CA VAL A 141 -8.26 12.20 3.65
C VAL A 141 -8.81 13.63 3.68
N GLU A 142 -9.73 13.93 4.59
CA GLU A 142 -10.32 15.27 4.75
C GLU A 142 -9.25 16.32 5.04
N ARG A 143 -8.35 16.05 5.99
CA ARG A 143 -7.24 16.95 6.32
C ARG A 143 -6.33 17.26 5.13
N LEU A 144 -6.04 16.24 4.30
CA LEU A 144 -5.15 16.39 3.15
C LEU A 144 -5.83 17.09 1.95
N ARG A 145 -7.15 17.01 1.86
CA ARG A 145 -7.94 17.77 0.86
C ARG A 145 -7.99 19.26 1.16
N MET A 146 -8.04 19.64 2.44
CA MET A 146 -8.15 21.03 2.88
C MET A 146 -6.84 21.81 2.84
N LYS A 147 -5.70 21.16 2.57
CA LYS A 147 -4.37 21.79 2.45
C LYS A 147 -4.02 22.09 1.00
N GLU A 148 -4.91 22.76 0.28
CA GLU A 148 -4.62 23.38 -1.02
C GLU A 148 -4.29 24.86 -0.85
#